data_1b5f8c2561cc2c97996af79d0a464096
#
_entry.id   1b5f8c2561cc2c97996af79d0a464096
#
_cell.length_a   1.000
_cell.length_b   1.000
_cell.length_c   1.000
_cell.angle_alpha   90.00
_cell.angle_beta   90.00
_cell.angle_gamma   90.00
#
_symmetry.space_group_name_H-M   'P 1'
#
loop_
_entity.id
_entity.type
_entity.pdbx_description
1 polymer ?
#
loop_
_entity_poly.entity_id
_entity_poly.type
_entity_poly.pdbx_seq_one_letter_code
_entity_poly.pdbx_strand_id
1 'polypeptide(L)'
;MSNMFWQENLKLILSCLNEDDRRLRIAVVGVGQELRGDDAVGVYIARALMPLAEVERNLIVIDAGSTPENIAGLLKQFHPDIVLIFDAVQMNKNPGSVSWLSGDEISSASITTHTLPLSIFADFVRVELDCEVEIIGIQPLRTLLGSKMTEEMYRSIDSIIRVLTKVFVEFKVCQESGDITPKLVGPV
;
A
#
# COMPACT_ATOMS: atom_id res chain seq x y z
N MET A 1 -15.40 12.42 3.25
CA MET A 1 -14.35 13.24 3.88
C MET A 1 -13.08 12.44 4.27
N SER A 2 -13.10 11.11 4.50
CA SER A 2 -11.92 10.37 4.96
C SER A 2 -10.82 10.11 3.91
N ASN A 3 -11.15 10.15 2.61
CA ASN A 3 -10.16 9.90 1.55
C ASN A 3 -9.13 11.02 1.33
N MET A 4 -9.36 12.21 1.85
CA MET A 4 -8.45 13.36 1.67
C MET A 4 -7.27 13.32 2.64
N PHE A 5 -7.50 12.82 3.87
CA PHE A 5 -6.46 12.81 4.91
C PHE A 5 -5.26 11.89 4.63
N TRP A 6 -5.47 10.69 4.07
CA TRP A 6 -4.35 9.79 3.81
C TRP A 6 -3.43 10.33 2.71
N GLN A 7 -3.98 11.03 1.70
CA GLN A 7 -3.22 11.65 0.61
C GLN A 7 -2.38 12.82 1.12
N GLU A 8 -2.94 13.64 2.03
CA GLU A 8 -2.24 14.74 2.65
C GLU A 8 -1.11 14.25 3.54
N ASN A 9 -1.34 13.20 4.32
CA ASN A 9 -0.30 12.55 5.12
C ASN A 9 0.83 11.99 4.26
N LEU A 10 0.50 11.31 3.15
CA LEU A 10 1.49 10.80 2.21
C LEU A 10 2.37 11.93 1.66
N LYS A 11 1.77 13.03 1.20
CA LYS A 11 2.52 14.18 0.69
C LYS A 11 3.38 14.83 1.76
N LEU A 12 2.86 14.95 2.96
CA LEU A 12 3.60 15.54 4.09
C LEU A 12 4.86 14.72 4.41
N ILE A 13 4.72 13.39 4.56
CA ILE A 13 5.87 12.55 4.89
C ILE A 13 6.90 12.51 3.76
N LEU A 14 6.45 12.44 2.50
CA LEU A 14 7.37 12.50 1.37
C LEU A 14 8.09 13.85 1.26
N SER A 15 7.42 14.94 1.62
CA SER A 15 8.04 16.27 1.68
C SER A 15 9.12 16.32 2.76
N CYS A 16 8.85 15.77 3.95
CA CYS A 16 9.85 15.68 5.03
C CYS A 16 11.06 14.83 4.64
N LEU A 17 10.84 13.72 3.95
CA LEU A 17 11.93 12.84 3.50
C LEU A 17 12.75 13.41 2.33
N ASN A 18 12.20 14.38 1.59
CA ASN A 18 12.80 14.96 0.39
C ASN A 18 13.44 16.34 0.62
N GLU A 19 13.90 16.64 1.83
CA GLU A 19 14.49 17.93 2.17
C GLU A 19 15.68 18.31 1.27
N ASP A 20 16.48 17.33 0.81
CA ASP A 20 17.64 17.52 -0.05
C ASP A 20 17.34 17.46 -1.57
N ASP A 21 16.07 17.47 -1.99
CA ASP A 21 15.62 17.31 -3.39
C ASP A 21 16.21 16.05 -4.08
N ARG A 22 16.56 15.03 -3.29
CA ARG A 22 17.04 13.74 -3.80
C ARG A 22 15.87 12.86 -4.24
N ARG A 23 16.11 11.92 -5.14
CA ARG A 23 15.10 10.93 -5.50
C ARG A 23 14.88 9.96 -4.36
N LEU A 24 13.66 9.92 -3.83
CA LEU A 24 13.26 8.97 -2.79
C LEU A 24 13.14 7.56 -3.36
N ARG A 25 13.55 6.58 -2.56
CA ARG A 25 13.34 5.16 -2.84
C ARG A 25 12.11 4.68 -2.10
N ILE A 26 11.06 4.36 -2.82
CA ILE A 26 9.76 3.97 -2.27
C ILE A 26 9.53 2.49 -2.50
N ALA A 27 9.16 1.79 -1.44
CA ALA A 27 8.63 0.43 -1.54
C ALA A 27 7.11 0.45 -1.33
N VAL A 28 6.35 -0.13 -2.25
CA VAL A 28 4.91 -0.36 -2.12
C VAL A 28 4.69 -1.84 -1.88
N VAL A 29 4.04 -2.18 -0.78
CA VAL A 29 3.77 -3.56 -0.37
C VAL A 29 2.27 -3.78 -0.32
N GLY A 30 1.77 -4.72 -1.10
CA GLY A 30 0.38 -5.16 -1.05
C GLY A 30 0.23 -6.44 -0.25
N VAL A 31 -0.58 -6.39 0.81
CA VAL A 31 -0.85 -7.53 1.69
C VAL A 31 -2.29 -7.98 1.49
N GLY A 32 -2.56 -9.27 1.62
CA GLY A 32 -3.91 -9.83 1.51
C GLY A 32 -3.99 -11.24 0.96
N GLN A 33 -5.20 -11.82 0.95
CA GLN A 33 -5.47 -13.18 0.51
C GLN A 33 -6.48 -13.19 -0.65
N GLU A 34 -6.06 -13.54 -1.85
CA GLU A 34 -6.88 -13.49 -3.08
C GLU A 34 -8.20 -14.26 -3.01
N LEU A 35 -8.22 -15.37 -2.30
CA LEU A 35 -9.41 -16.21 -2.18
C LEU A 35 -10.45 -15.69 -1.17
N ARG A 36 -10.22 -14.51 -0.58
CA ARG A 36 -11.05 -13.95 0.49
C ARG A 36 -11.71 -12.61 0.13
N GLY A 37 -12.09 -12.43 -1.12
CA GLY A 37 -12.82 -11.23 -1.58
C GLY A 37 -12.04 -9.94 -1.35
N ASP A 38 -12.56 -9.03 -0.53
CA ASP A 38 -11.97 -7.72 -0.28
C ASP A 38 -10.60 -7.77 0.44
N ASP A 39 -10.28 -8.89 1.06
CA ASP A 39 -8.97 -9.12 1.69
C ASP A 39 -7.81 -9.07 0.68
N ALA A 40 -8.09 -9.24 -0.60
CA ALA A 40 -7.12 -9.18 -1.68
C ALA A 40 -6.71 -7.76 -2.11
N VAL A 41 -7.28 -6.71 -1.50
CA VAL A 41 -7.13 -5.32 -1.97
C VAL A 41 -5.68 -4.89 -2.13
N GLY A 42 -4.82 -5.18 -1.14
CA GLY A 42 -3.41 -4.80 -1.19
C GLY A 42 -2.67 -5.49 -2.34
N VAL A 43 -2.94 -6.79 -2.55
CA VAL A 43 -2.40 -7.58 -3.66
C VAL A 43 -2.77 -6.96 -5.01
N TYR A 44 -4.04 -6.55 -5.19
CA TYR A 44 -4.49 -5.92 -6.44
C TYR A 44 -3.86 -4.54 -6.65
N ILE A 45 -3.71 -3.73 -5.60
CA ILE A 45 -2.99 -2.45 -5.68
C ILE A 45 -1.54 -2.68 -6.11
N ALA A 46 -0.83 -3.62 -5.49
CA ALA A 46 0.55 -3.93 -5.86
C ALA A 46 0.64 -4.35 -7.33
N ARG A 47 -0.16 -5.32 -7.76
CA ARG A 47 -0.13 -5.82 -9.14
C ARG A 47 -0.43 -4.74 -10.18
N ALA A 48 -1.32 -3.81 -9.88
CA ALA A 48 -1.63 -2.70 -10.77
C ALA A 48 -0.49 -1.68 -10.89
N LEU A 49 0.36 -1.56 -9.85
CA LEU A 49 1.52 -0.67 -9.84
C LEU A 49 2.81 -1.32 -10.34
N MET A 50 2.89 -2.66 -10.45
CA MET A 50 4.09 -3.37 -10.92
C MET A 50 4.64 -2.86 -12.25
N PRO A 51 3.81 -2.55 -13.29
CA PRO A 51 4.33 -2.02 -14.54
C PRO A 51 5.08 -0.68 -14.40
N LEU A 52 4.71 0.13 -13.40
CA LEU A 52 5.41 1.36 -13.10
C LEU A 52 6.78 1.07 -12.48
N ALA A 53 6.89 0.09 -11.60
CA ALA A 53 8.15 -0.31 -10.97
C ALA A 53 9.14 -0.98 -11.95
N GLU A 54 8.67 -1.56 -13.05
CA GLU A 54 9.54 -2.15 -14.07
C GLU A 54 10.41 -1.11 -14.80
N VAL A 55 9.94 0.14 -14.87
CA VAL A 55 10.63 1.23 -15.57
C VAL A 55 11.32 2.22 -14.61
N GLU A 56 10.99 2.18 -13.33
CA GLU A 56 11.47 3.14 -12.34
C GLU A 56 12.35 2.49 -11.27
N ARG A 57 13.64 2.85 -11.27
CA ARG A 57 14.64 2.26 -10.36
C ARG A 57 14.45 2.63 -8.88
N ASN A 58 13.73 3.71 -8.62
CA ASN A 58 13.49 4.21 -7.26
C ASN A 58 12.16 3.72 -6.68
N LEU A 59 11.46 2.86 -7.40
CA LEU A 59 10.22 2.24 -6.95
C LEU A 59 10.36 0.72 -6.98
N ILE A 60 10.03 0.06 -5.88
CA ILE A 60 9.79 -1.37 -5.84
C ILE A 60 8.33 -1.61 -5.44
N VAL A 61 7.67 -2.53 -6.13
CA VAL A 61 6.30 -2.93 -5.80
C VAL A 61 6.27 -4.43 -5.55
N ILE A 62 5.77 -4.84 -4.40
CA ILE A 62 5.82 -6.22 -3.92
C ILE A 62 4.41 -6.70 -3.59
N ASP A 63 3.98 -7.78 -4.24
CA ASP A 63 2.85 -8.60 -3.82
C ASP A 63 3.34 -9.53 -2.71
N ALA A 64 3.02 -9.20 -1.46
CA ALA A 64 3.44 -9.96 -0.29
C ALA A 64 2.46 -11.09 0.07
N GLY A 65 1.31 -11.15 -0.61
CA GLY A 65 0.26 -12.11 -0.28
C GLY A 65 -0.13 -12.03 1.19
N SER A 66 -0.32 -13.17 1.84
CA SER A 66 -0.70 -13.27 3.25
C SER A 66 0.49 -13.39 4.23
N THR A 67 1.73 -13.29 3.74
CA THR A 67 2.95 -13.52 4.54
C THR A 67 3.97 -12.41 4.32
N PRO A 68 3.68 -11.17 4.80
CA PRO A 68 4.54 -10.01 4.57
C PRO A 68 5.96 -10.17 5.14
N GLU A 69 6.16 -11.03 6.12
CA GLU A 69 7.47 -11.32 6.70
C GLU A 69 8.47 -11.89 5.68
N ASN A 70 8.00 -12.53 4.62
CA ASN A 70 8.88 -13.15 3.61
C ASN A 70 9.59 -12.13 2.71
N ILE A 71 9.14 -10.87 2.68
CA ILE A 71 9.71 -9.84 1.80
C ILE A 71 10.82 -9.01 2.46
N ALA A 72 11.13 -9.23 3.74
CA ALA A 72 12.13 -8.45 4.46
C ALA A 72 13.49 -8.43 3.76
N GLY A 73 13.91 -9.55 3.17
CA GLY A 73 15.15 -9.63 2.38
C GLY A 73 15.15 -8.76 1.13
N LEU A 74 14.02 -8.65 0.43
CA LEU A 74 13.86 -7.78 -0.74
C LEU A 74 13.91 -6.31 -0.34
N LEU A 75 13.23 -5.94 0.74
CA LEU A 75 13.27 -4.58 1.27
C LEU A 75 14.69 -4.21 1.70
N LYS A 76 15.40 -5.11 2.39
CA LYS A 76 16.80 -4.88 2.77
C LYS A 76 17.72 -4.67 1.57
N GLN A 77 17.55 -5.43 0.49
CA GLN A 77 18.32 -5.24 -0.73
C GLN A 77 17.99 -3.93 -1.45
N PHE A 78 16.73 -3.52 -1.39
CA PHE A 78 16.27 -2.29 -2.05
C PHE A 78 16.67 -1.02 -1.26
N HIS A 79 16.85 -1.07 0.07
CA HIS A 79 17.11 0.09 0.94
C HIS A 79 16.12 1.24 0.71
N PRO A 80 14.83 1.06 1.01
CA PRO A 80 13.82 2.10 0.84
C PRO A 80 14.01 3.24 1.84
N ASP A 81 13.62 4.45 1.47
CA ASP A 81 13.45 5.58 2.39
C ASP A 81 12.09 5.48 3.10
N ILE A 82 11.10 4.91 2.41
CA ILE A 82 9.76 4.67 2.94
C ILE A 82 9.16 3.39 2.36
N VAL A 83 8.44 2.66 3.22
CA VAL A 83 7.61 1.50 2.85
C VAL A 83 6.15 1.85 3.07
N LEU A 84 5.34 1.76 2.02
CA LEU A 84 3.88 1.95 2.05
C LEU A 84 3.21 0.59 1.99
N ILE A 85 2.54 0.18 3.07
CA ILE A 85 1.86 -1.11 3.15
C ILE A 85 0.36 -0.91 2.97
N PHE A 86 -0.25 -1.61 2.02
CA PHE A 86 -1.69 -1.60 1.76
C PHE A 86 -2.31 -2.93 2.17
N ASP A 87 -3.35 -2.88 3.01
CA ASP A 87 -4.05 -4.06 3.52
C ASP A 87 -5.54 -3.78 3.76
N ALA A 88 -6.35 -4.84 3.77
CA ALA A 88 -7.75 -4.78 4.18
C ALA A 88 -7.83 -4.76 5.71
N VAL A 89 -8.33 -3.67 6.28
CA VAL A 89 -8.39 -3.48 7.74
C VAL A 89 -9.81 -3.14 8.19
N GLN A 90 -10.29 -3.88 9.20
CA GLN A 90 -11.59 -3.61 9.81
C GLN A 90 -11.51 -2.39 10.71
N MET A 91 -12.04 -1.27 10.25
CA MET A 91 -11.96 0.04 10.92
C MET A 91 -13.34 0.57 11.37
N ASN A 92 -14.41 -0.21 11.21
CA ASN A 92 -15.79 0.22 11.45
C ASN A 92 -16.20 1.47 10.65
N LYS A 93 -15.70 1.57 9.40
CA LYS A 93 -16.00 2.63 8.44
C LYS A 93 -16.85 2.10 7.29
N ASN A 94 -17.29 2.98 6.40
CA ASN A 94 -17.98 2.54 5.18
C ASN A 94 -17.03 1.70 4.30
N PRO A 95 -17.52 0.62 3.67
CA PRO A 95 -16.73 -0.20 2.75
C PRO A 95 -16.00 0.66 1.70
N GLY A 96 -14.75 0.31 1.43
CA GLY A 96 -13.89 1.08 0.52
C GLY A 96 -13.27 2.34 1.13
N SER A 97 -13.58 2.70 2.39
CA SER A 97 -12.90 3.82 3.05
C SER A 97 -11.42 3.53 3.22
N VAL A 98 -10.58 4.51 2.87
CA VAL A 98 -9.12 4.45 3.00
C VAL A 98 -8.68 5.26 4.19
N SER A 99 -7.77 4.75 5.00
CA SER A 99 -7.24 5.42 6.18
C SER A 99 -5.74 5.19 6.33
N TRP A 100 -5.06 6.23 6.75
CA TRP A 100 -3.71 6.14 7.28
C TRP A 100 -3.82 5.63 8.71
N LEU A 101 -3.10 4.57 9.06
CA LEU A 101 -3.23 3.92 10.37
C LEU A 101 -2.05 4.29 11.27
N SER A 102 -2.36 4.78 12.46
CA SER A 102 -1.39 4.96 13.54
C SER A 102 -1.14 3.66 14.30
N GLY A 103 -0.03 3.58 15.06
CA GLY A 103 0.34 2.38 15.81
C GLY A 103 -0.78 1.85 16.73
N ASP A 104 -1.53 2.75 17.40
CA ASP A 104 -2.64 2.39 18.29
C ASP A 104 -3.85 1.82 17.52
N GLU A 105 -4.13 2.35 16.32
CA GLU A 105 -5.21 1.87 15.45
C GLU A 105 -4.89 0.49 14.88
N ILE A 106 -3.63 0.22 14.54
CA ILE A 106 -3.17 -1.07 14.03
C ILE A 106 -3.28 -2.15 15.11
N SER A 107 -2.92 -1.81 16.35
CA SER A 107 -3.00 -2.74 17.49
C SER A 107 -4.43 -3.09 17.88
N SER A 108 -5.38 -2.19 17.67
CA SER A 108 -6.81 -2.38 17.94
C SER A 108 -7.58 -3.04 16.78
N ALA A 109 -7.06 -2.96 15.56
CA ALA A 109 -7.64 -3.55 14.35
C ALA A 109 -7.36 -5.07 14.26
N SER A 110 -7.81 -5.82 15.25
CA SER A 110 -7.44 -7.21 15.57
C SER A 110 -8.02 -8.29 14.64
N ILE A 111 -8.18 -8.08 13.35
CA ILE A 111 -8.56 -9.16 12.44
C ILE A 111 -7.65 -9.11 11.22
N THR A 112 -6.38 -9.37 11.43
CA THR A 112 -5.52 -9.74 10.32
C THR A 112 -5.60 -11.26 10.15
N THR A 113 -5.83 -11.70 8.92
CA THR A 113 -5.79 -13.12 8.51
C THR A 113 -4.35 -13.63 8.45
N HIS A 114 -3.39 -12.80 8.89
CA HIS A 114 -1.94 -13.04 8.77
C HIS A 114 -1.40 -13.74 10.01
N THR A 115 -0.36 -14.53 9.83
CA THR A 115 0.32 -15.29 10.90
C THR A 115 1.01 -14.36 11.89
N LEU A 116 1.55 -13.24 11.41
CA LEU A 116 2.20 -12.19 12.19
C LEU A 116 1.36 -10.91 12.10
N PRO A 117 1.06 -10.23 13.22
CA PRO A 117 0.42 -8.91 13.18
C PRO A 117 1.24 -7.93 12.33
N LEU A 118 0.55 -7.22 11.44
CA LEU A 118 1.18 -6.29 10.49
C LEU A 118 1.96 -5.17 11.21
N SER A 119 1.52 -4.77 12.41
CA SER A 119 2.24 -3.82 13.27
C SER A 119 3.65 -4.31 13.64
N ILE A 120 3.77 -5.59 14.01
CA ILE A 120 5.08 -6.18 14.39
C ILE A 120 6.00 -6.23 13.16
N PHE A 121 5.47 -6.57 11.99
CA PHE A 121 6.24 -6.55 10.75
C PHE A 121 6.70 -5.12 10.41
N ALA A 122 5.81 -4.13 10.50
CA ALA A 122 6.13 -2.73 10.24
C ALA A 122 7.21 -2.20 11.20
N ASP A 123 7.09 -2.49 12.48
CA ASP A 123 8.08 -2.10 13.50
C ASP A 123 9.45 -2.76 13.26
N PHE A 124 9.44 -4.05 12.91
CA PHE A 124 10.67 -4.76 12.53
C PHE A 124 11.35 -4.10 11.31
N VAL A 125 10.60 -3.81 10.25
CA VAL A 125 11.15 -3.16 9.04
C VAL A 125 11.69 -1.77 9.35
N ARG A 126 10.94 -0.97 10.14
CA ARG A 126 11.35 0.38 10.55
C ARG A 126 12.70 0.37 11.28
N VAL A 127 12.86 -0.54 12.25
CA VAL A 127 14.07 -0.64 13.06
C VAL A 127 15.23 -1.24 12.27
N GLU A 128 14.99 -2.31 11.52
CA GLU A 128 16.06 -3.04 10.80
C GLU A 128 16.62 -2.26 9.61
N LEU A 129 15.78 -1.46 8.94
CA LEU A 129 16.17 -0.74 7.72
C LEU A 129 16.38 0.76 7.93
N ASP A 130 16.10 1.29 9.12
CA ASP A 130 16.16 2.72 9.44
C ASP A 130 15.40 3.56 8.40
N CYS A 131 14.15 3.16 8.11
CA CYS A 131 13.29 3.80 7.12
C CYS A 131 11.89 4.05 7.68
N GLU A 132 11.15 4.96 7.04
CA GLU A 132 9.74 5.16 7.39
C GLU A 132 8.88 3.98 6.92
N VAL A 133 7.92 3.58 7.72
CA VAL A 133 6.96 2.51 7.38
C VAL A 133 5.56 2.96 7.72
N GLU A 134 4.70 3.02 6.71
CA GLU A 134 3.34 3.48 6.86
C GLU A 134 2.34 2.43 6.40
N ILE A 135 1.24 2.30 7.13
CA ILE A 135 0.17 1.34 6.82
C ILE A 135 -1.07 2.12 6.39
N ILE A 136 -1.56 1.77 5.21
CA ILE A 136 -2.78 2.31 4.64
C ILE A 136 -3.84 1.21 4.63
N GLY A 137 -4.80 1.32 5.55
CA GLY A 137 -5.91 0.38 5.67
C GLY A 137 -7.07 0.73 4.75
N ILE A 138 -7.67 -0.28 4.14
CA ILE A 138 -8.87 -0.16 3.32
C ILE A 138 -10.00 -0.97 4.01
N GLN A 139 -11.14 -0.32 4.30
CA GLN A 139 -12.26 -0.98 4.96
C GLN A 139 -12.91 -2.03 4.06
N PRO A 140 -12.85 -3.33 4.39
CA PRO A 140 -13.53 -4.36 3.62
C PRO A 140 -15.03 -4.42 3.97
N LEU A 141 -15.82 -4.93 3.03
CA LEU A 141 -17.22 -5.36 3.25
C LEU A 141 -17.29 -6.88 3.47
N ARG A 142 -16.51 -7.65 2.70
CA ARG A 142 -16.60 -9.11 2.68
C ARG A 142 -15.23 -9.76 2.52
N THR A 143 -14.84 -10.55 3.52
CA THR A 143 -13.55 -11.28 3.56
C THR A 143 -13.71 -12.79 3.74
N LEU A 144 -14.87 -13.34 3.36
CA LEU A 144 -15.12 -14.78 3.43
C LEU A 144 -14.36 -15.53 2.33
N LEU A 145 -13.85 -16.71 2.65
CA LEU A 145 -13.21 -17.58 1.67
C LEU A 145 -14.16 -17.91 0.51
N GLY A 146 -13.68 -17.77 -0.71
CA GLY A 146 -14.46 -17.99 -1.93
C GLY A 146 -15.37 -16.82 -2.33
N SER A 147 -15.41 -15.72 -1.55
CA SER A 147 -16.15 -14.54 -1.98
C SER A 147 -15.38 -13.77 -3.06
N LYS A 148 -16.14 -13.09 -3.92
CA LYS A 148 -15.57 -12.13 -4.88
C LYS A 148 -15.33 -10.78 -4.20
N MET A 149 -14.36 -10.03 -4.71
CA MET A 149 -14.13 -8.64 -4.33
C MET A 149 -15.34 -7.77 -4.67
N THR A 150 -15.65 -6.80 -3.82
CA THR A 150 -16.78 -5.89 -3.97
C THR A 150 -16.50 -4.72 -4.90
N GLU A 151 -17.55 -4.12 -5.46
CA GLU A 151 -17.45 -2.93 -6.33
C GLU A 151 -16.84 -1.72 -5.59
N GLU A 152 -17.16 -1.58 -4.30
CA GLU A 152 -16.61 -0.55 -3.44
C GLU A 152 -15.08 -0.67 -3.38
N MET A 153 -14.59 -1.90 -3.30
CA MET A 153 -13.16 -2.17 -3.23
C MET A 153 -12.45 -1.87 -4.55
N TYR A 154 -13.03 -2.26 -5.70
CA TYR A 154 -12.47 -1.90 -7.02
C TYR A 154 -12.36 -0.38 -7.21
N ARG A 155 -13.38 0.40 -6.80
CA ARG A 155 -13.35 1.86 -6.86
C ARG A 155 -12.25 2.45 -5.98
N SER A 156 -12.02 1.86 -4.81
CA SER A 156 -10.96 2.29 -3.90
C SER A 156 -9.57 2.01 -4.48
N ILE A 157 -9.36 0.83 -5.08
CA ILE A 157 -8.14 0.47 -5.80
C ILE A 157 -7.83 1.50 -6.89
N ASP A 158 -8.80 1.78 -7.77
CA ASP A 158 -8.63 2.77 -8.85
C ASP A 158 -8.28 4.15 -8.33
N SER A 159 -8.93 4.58 -7.24
CA SER A 159 -8.65 5.87 -6.60
C SER A 159 -7.23 5.92 -6.02
N ILE A 160 -6.82 4.87 -5.31
CA ILE A 160 -5.49 4.76 -4.70
C ILE A 160 -4.41 4.79 -5.77
N ILE A 161 -4.55 4.00 -6.84
CA ILE A 161 -3.58 3.93 -7.94
C ILE A 161 -3.40 5.31 -8.58
N ARG A 162 -4.48 6.03 -8.90
CA ARG A 162 -4.41 7.38 -9.47
C ARG A 162 -3.68 8.35 -8.56
N VAL A 163 -3.92 8.28 -7.25
CA VAL A 163 -3.25 9.15 -6.27
C VAL A 163 -1.77 8.82 -6.20
N LEU A 164 -1.41 7.55 -6.06
CA LEU A 164 -0.02 7.12 -5.96
C LEU A 164 0.77 7.49 -7.22
N THR A 165 0.23 7.21 -8.41
CA THR A 165 0.87 7.57 -9.67
C THR A 165 1.14 9.07 -9.75
N LYS A 166 0.15 9.91 -9.40
CA LYS A 166 0.31 11.37 -9.39
C LYS A 166 1.36 11.83 -8.39
N VAL A 167 1.33 11.29 -7.17
CA VAL A 167 2.28 11.66 -6.10
C VAL A 167 3.70 11.22 -6.47
N PHE A 168 3.88 10.03 -7.03
CA PHE A 168 5.20 9.55 -7.44
C PHE A 168 5.82 10.41 -8.55
N VAL A 169 5.04 10.94 -9.47
CA VAL A 169 5.52 11.92 -10.46
C VAL A 169 5.87 13.25 -9.76
N GLU A 170 5.00 13.76 -8.89
CA GLU A 170 5.21 15.02 -8.16
C GLU A 170 6.51 15.02 -7.34
N PHE A 171 6.84 13.89 -6.71
CA PHE A 171 8.06 13.71 -5.89
C PHE A 171 9.26 13.14 -6.66
N LYS A 172 9.22 13.15 -7.98
CA LYS A 172 10.31 12.66 -8.87
C LYS A 172 10.72 11.20 -8.62
N VAL A 173 9.86 10.41 -8.01
CA VAL A 173 10.06 8.96 -7.87
C VAL A 173 10.01 8.31 -9.24
N CYS A 174 9.03 8.74 -10.05
CA CYS A 174 8.83 8.35 -11.44
C CYS A 174 9.04 9.54 -12.37
N GLN A 175 9.45 9.27 -13.62
CA GLN A 175 9.45 10.29 -14.66
C GLN A 175 8.01 10.51 -15.16
N GLU A 176 7.72 11.69 -15.71
CA GLU A 176 6.47 11.91 -16.45
C GLU A 176 6.48 10.99 -17.68
N SER A 177 5.96 9.79 -17.51
CA SER A 177 5.82 8.85 -18.60
C SER A 177 4.59 9.22 -19.42
N GLY A 178 4.79 9.59 -20.67
CA GLY A 178 3.69 9.63 -21.62
C GLY A 178 2.99 8.27 -21.61
N ASP A 179 1.75 8.26 -21.12
CA ASP A 179 0.76 7.17 -21.30
C ASP A 179 0.98 5.82 -20.60
N ILE A 180 1.54 5.79 -19.37
CA ILE A 180 1.36 4.63 -18.50
C ILE A 180 0.03 4.80 -17.74
N THR A 181 -1.07 4.52 -18.42
CA THR A 181 -2.35 4.32 -17.73
C THR A 181 -2.28 2.98 -17.00
N PRO A 182 -2.37 2.96 -15.65
CA PRO A 182 -2.48 1.70 -14.91
C PRO A 182 -3.65 0.92 -15.49
N LYS A 183 -3.46 -0.36 -15.80
CA LYS A 183 -4.56 -1.20 -16.24
C LYS A 183 -5.59 -1.24 -15.11
N LEU A 184 -6.72 -0.56 -15.33
CA LEU A 184 -7.87 -0.62 -14.43
C LEU A 184 -8.26 -2.09 -14.24
N VAL A 185 -8.27 -2.52 -12.98
CA VAL A 185 -8.65 -3.89 -12.62
C VAL A 185 -10.18 -3.93 -12.63
N GLY A 186 -10.76 -4.33 -13.77
CA GLY A 186 -12.19 -4.57 -13.88
C GLY A 186 -12.60 -5.92 -13.27
N PRO A 187 -13.88 -6.10 -12.91
CA PRO A 187 -14.37 -7.39 -12.43
C PRO A 187 -14.23 -8.45 -13.52
N VAL A 188 -13.65 -9.59 -13.16
CA VAL A 188 -13.61 -10.83 -13.95
C VAL A 188 -14.85 -11.66 -13.66
#